data_7a104c3e82a5e6a63cc6c128939b2b67
#
_entry.id   7a104c3e82a5e6a63cc6c128939b2b67
#
_cell.length_a   1.000
_cell.length_b   1.000
_cell.length_c   1.000
_cell.angle_alpha   90.00
_cell.angle_beta   90.00
_cell.angle_gamma   90.00
#
_symmetry.space_group_name_H-M   'P 1'
#
loop_
_entity.id
_entity.type
_entity.pdbx_description
1 polymer ?
#
loop_
_entity_poly.entity_id
_entity_poly.type
_entity_poly.pdbx_seq_one_letter_code
_entity_poly.pdbx_strand_id
1 'polypeptide(L)' 'TAVGNQRTSVSGVDEDEEALNLIKYQNAYNLASKVISVMSEMYDKLINETGV' A
#
# COMPACT_ATOMS: atom_id res chain seq x y z
N THR A 1 31.41 2.39 18.74
CA THR A 1 32.04 2.97 17.56
C THR A 1 31.18 4.05 16.95
N ALA A 2 31.80 4.94 16.19
CA ALA A 2 31.06 6.00 15.52
C ALA A 2 29.98 5.47 14.58
N VAL A 3 30.27 4.37 13.90
CA VAL A 3 29.30 3.72 13.01
C VAL A 3 28.15 3.14 13.81
N GLY A 4 28.43 2.51 14.93
CA GLY A 4 27.40 1.96 15.79
C GLY A 4 26.52 3.05 16.38
N ASN A 5 27.12 4.15 16.80
CA ASN A 5 26.40 5.28 17.37
C ASN A 5 25.52 5.96 16.33
N GLN A 6 26.03 6.12 15.12
CA GLN A 6 25.26 6.67 14.01
C GLN A 6 24.05 5.79 13.70
N ARG A 7 24.28 4.49 13.64
CA ARG A 7 23.20 3.54 13.35
C ARG A 7 22.12 3.60 14.41
N THR A 8 22.50 3.70 15.68
CA THR A 8 21.55 3.77 16.77
C THR A 8 20.74 5.05 16.75
N SER A 9 21.38 6.20 16.46
CA SER A 9 20.68 7.48 16.46
C SER A 9 19.79 7.64 15.23
N VAL A 10 20.17 7.06 14.10
CA VAL A 10 19.39 7.17 12.86
C VAL A 10 18.26 6.14 12.84
N SER A 11 18.47 4.97 13.44
CA SER A 11 17.47 3.90 13.36
C SER A 11 16.15 4.25 14.03
N GLY A 12 16.16 5.08 15.09
CA GLY A 12 14.91 5.51 15.71
C GLY A 12 14.04 6.34 14.80
N VAL A 13 14.64 7.31 14.10
CA VAL A 13 13.94 8.16 13.15
C VAL A 13 13.53 7.35 11.92
N ASP A 14 14.44 6.50 11.44
CA ASP A 14 14.16 5.67 10.26
C ASP A 14 13.03 4.68 10.53
N GLU A 15 12.97 4.12 11.73
CA GLU A 15 11.90 3.21 12.09
C GLU A 15 10.54 3.89 12.07
N ASP A 16 10.47 5.12 12.59
CA ASP A 16 9.23 5.89 12.58
C ASP A 16 8.82 6.24 11.15
N GLU A 17 9.78 6.70 10.34
CA GLU A 17 9.52 7.01 8.93
C GLU A 17 9.08 5.75 8.18
N GLU A 18 9.76 4.65 8.43
CA GLU A 18 9.44 3.39 7.77
C GLU A 18 8.04 2.91 8.16
N ALA A 19 7.69 3.04 9.42
CA ALA A 19 6.36 2.68 9.88
C ALA A 19 5.29 3.53 9.22
N LEU A 20 5.51 4.85 9.12
CA LEU A 20 4.60 5.75 8.42
C LEU A 20 4.49 5.40 6.95
N ASN A 21 5.62 5.10 6.30
CA ASN A 21 5.62 4.73 4.90
C ASN A 21 4.90 3.41 4.67
N LEU A 22 5.07 2.44 5.55
CA LEU A 22 4.36 1.16 5.47
C LEU A 22 2.85 1.36 5.58
N ILE A 23 2.42 2.22 6.48
CA ILE A 23 1.00 2.53 6.63
C ILE A 23 0.47 3.19 5.36
N LYS A 24 1.21 4.13 4.80
CA LYS A 24 0.83 4.81 3.55
C LYS A 24 0.71 3.83 2.40
N TYR A 25 1.70 2.95 2.26
CA TYR A 25 1.68 1.94 1.20
C TYR A 25 0.56 0.95 1.39
N GLN A 26 0.32 0.54 2.64
CA GLN A 26 -0.78 -0.38 2.94
C GLN A 26 -2.12 0.24 2.58
N ASN A 27 -2.32 1.51 2.91
CA ASN A 27 -3.54 2.22 2.56
C ASN A 27 -3.69 2.34 1.04
N ALA A 28 -2.59 2.60 0.34
CA ALA A 28 -2.60 2.69 -1.12
C ALA A 28 -2.96 1.35 -1.75
N TYR A 29 -2.41 0.25 -1.24
CA TYR A 29 -2.75 -1.09 -1.72
C TYR A 29 -4.21 -1.42 -1.46
N ASN A 30 -4.71 -1.08 -0.28
CA ASN A 30 -6.11 -1.33 0.06
C ASN A 30 -7.03 -0.55 -0.85
N LEU A 31 -6.70 0.71 -1.12
CA LEU A 31 -7.48 1.53 -2.04
C LEU A 31 -7.44 0.96 -3.46
N ALA A 32 -6.25 0.59 -3.92
CA ALA A 32 -6.10 -0.01 -5.24
C ALA A 32 -6.89 -1.31 -5.35
N SER A 33 -6.87 -2.13 -4.32
CA SER A 33 -7.67 -3.36 -4.28
C SER A 33 -9.15 -3.09 -4.41
N LYS A 34 -9.64 -2.06 -3.73
CA LYS A 34 -11.05 -1.67 -3.83
C LYS A 34 -11.40 -1.20 -5.23
N VAL A 35 -10.53 -0.40 -5.82
CA VAL A 35 -10.75 0.08 -7.19
C VAL A 35 -10.79 -1.09 -8.17
N ILE A 36 -9.85 -2.02 -8.04
CA ILE A 36 -9.81 -3.21 -8.89
C ILE A 36 -11.07 -4.04 -8.70
N SER A 37 -11.51 -4.20 -7.46
CA SER A 37 -12.72 -4.97 -7.15
C SER A 37 -13.95 -4.35 -7.80
N VAL A 38 -14.09 -3.02 -7.70
CA VAL A 38 -15.21 -2.30 -8.32
C VAL A 38 -15.14 -2.41 -9.84
N MET A 39 -13.95 -2.28 -10.40
CA MET A 39 -13.77 -2.44 -11.84
C MET A 39 -14.14 -3.84 -12.30
N SER A 40 -13.77 -4.86 -11.55
CA SER A 40 -14.15 -6.24 -11.86
C SER A 40 -15.65 -6.43 -11.85
N GLU A 41 -16.34 -5.82 -10.89
CA GLU A 41 -17.78 -5.86 -10.82
C GLU A 41 -18.42 -5.19 -12.04
N MET A 42 -17.86 -4.07 -12.45
CA MET A 42 -18.33 -3.36 -13.65
C MET A 42 -18.12 -4.20 -14.90
N TYR A 43 -16.98 -4.84 -15.02
CA TYR A 43 -16.70 -5.74 -16.14
C TYR A 43 -17.66 -6.91 -16.16
N ASP A 44 -17.93 -7.51 -15.01
CA ASP A 44 -18.86 -8.63 -14.92
C ASP A 44 -20.25 -8.20 -15.37
N LYS A 45 -20.69 -7.03 -14.94
CA LYS A 45 -21.99 -6.52 -15.37
C LYS A 45 -22.02 -6.29 -16.88
N LEU A 46 -20.97 -5.71 -17.41
CA LEU A 46 -20.88 -5.43 -18.84
C LEU A 46 -20.91 -6.69 -19.65
N ILE A 47 -20.15 -7.69 -19.23
CA ILE A 47 -20.10 -8.99 -19.90
C ILE A 47 -21.44 -9.69 -19.84
N ASN A 48 -22.11 -9.64 -18.71
CA ASN A 48 -23.42 -10.24 -18.56
C ASN A 48 -24.46 -9.56 -19.43
N GLU A 49 -24.38 -8.22 -19.57
CA GLU A 49 -25.32 -7.48 -20.40
C GLU A 49 -25.08 -7.74 -21.89
N THR A 50 -23.83 -7.83 -22.31
CA THR A 50 -23.50 -8.04 -23.72
C THR A 50 -23.48 -9.50 -24.10
N GLY A 51 -23.21 -10.39 -23.14
CA GLY A 51 -23.13 -11.82 -23.38
C GLY A 51 -24.49 -12.52 -23.43
N VAL A 52 -25.48 -11.84 -22.99
CA VAL A 52 -26.85 -12.34 -23.03
C VAL A 52 -27.57 -11.85 -24.28
#